data_4986f7d5f4ba6f835758c5d1a0fca2b4
#
_entry.id   4986f7d5f4ba6f835758c5d1a0fca2b4
#
_cell.length_a   1.000
_cell.length_b   1.000
_cell.length_c   1.000
_cell.angle_alpha   90.00
_cell.angle_beta   90.00
_cell.angle_gamma   90.00
#
_symmetry.space_group_name_H-M   'P 1'
#
loop_
_entity.id
_entity.type
_entity.pdbx_description
1 polymer ?
#
loop_
_entity_poly.entity_id
_entity_poly.type
_entity_poly.pdbx_seq_one_letter_code
_entity_poly.pdbx_strand_id
1 'polypeptide(L)'
;MRRLGKEYTETEFDELCFEFGIELDEVTSEKQIKDKFLGEAGAGAAGAGDDAEDDTIYKIDIPANRYDLLCMEGISRALNVFRGVEPSPVFRMIEPANGAPRQKMIQKPETMLVRPFVVCAVLRGVKFDKARYDSF
;
A
#
# COMPACT_ATOMS: atom_id res chain seq x y z
N MET A 1 -11.02 5.51 0.05
CA MET A 1 -11.87 5.64 -1.15
C MET A 1 -11.78 6.97 -1.91
N ARG A 2 -11.36 8.07 -1.29
CA ARG A 2 -11.20 9.39 -1.98
C ARG A 2 -10.34 9.36 -3.26
N ARG A 3 -9.35 8.46 -3.34
CA ARG A 3 -8.47 8.32 -4.53
C ARG A 3 -9.14 7.66 -5.74
N LEU A 4 -10.24 6.93 -5.54
CA LEU A 4 -11.00 6.32 -6.63
C LEU A 4 -12.03 7.26 -7.25
N GLY A 5 -12.19 8.48 -6.69
CA GLY A 5 -13.11 9.50 -7.18
C GLY A 5 -14.61 9.17 -7.02
N LYS A 6 -14.92 8.02 -6.43
CA LYS A 6 -16.28 7.56 -6.12
C LYS A 6 -16.26 6.88 -4.75
N GLU A 7 -17.30 7.03 -3.98
CA GLU A 7 -17.56 6.22 -2.81
C GLU A 7 -18.19 4.89 -3.24
N TYR A 8 -17.74 3.81 -2.65
CA TYR A 8 -18.22 2.46 -2.91
C TYR A 8 -18.86 1.92 -1.63
N THR A 9 -19.94 1.20 -1.78
CA THR A 9 -20.39 0.28 -0.75
C THR A 9 -19.43 -0.88 -0.66
N GLU A 10 -19.46 -1.64 0.43
CA GLU A 10 -18.63 -2.83 0.61
C GLU A 10 -18.82 -3.83 -0.54
N THR A 11 -20.07 -4.13 -0.88
CA THR A 11 -20.41 -5.04 -1.99
C THR A 11 -19.89 -4.54 -3.34
N GLU A 12 -20.09 -3.27 -3.67
CA GLU A 12 -19.58 -2.69 -4.93
C GLU A 12 -18.06 -2.72 -5.00
N PHE A 13 -17.39 -2.57 -3.85
CA PHE A 13 -15.94 -2.61 -3.80
C PHE A 13 -15.40 -4.04 -3.91
N ASP A 14 -16.07 -5.00 -3.31
CA ASP A 14 -15.77 -6.42 -3.44
C ASP A 14 -15.93 -6.89 -4.89
N GLU A 15 -17.03 -6.53 -5.55
CA GLU A 15 -17.23 -6.80 -6.97
C GLU A 15 -16.12 -6.22 -7.84
N LEU A 16 -15.72 -4.96 -7.58
CA LEU A 16 -14.62 -4.31 -8.31
C LEU A 16 -13.29 -5.03 -8.08
N CYS A 17 -12.99 -5.45 -6.86
CA CYS A 17 -11.80 -6.22 -6.53
C CYS A 17 -11.80 -7.56 -7.28
N PHE A 18 -12.92 -8.26 -7.26
CA PHE A 18 -13.09 -9.53 -7.94
C PHE A 18 -12.90 -9.41 -9.47
N GLU A 19 -13.54 -8.41 -10.10
CA GLU A 19 -13.37 -8.15 -11.54
C GLU A 19 -11.92 -7.80 -11.90
N PHE A 20 -11.22 -7.09 -11.04
CA PHE A 20 -9.82 -6.75 -11.23
C PHE A 20 -8.87 -7.93 -10.98
N GLY A 21 -9.27 -8.93 -10.19
CA GLY A 21 -8.50 -10.12 -9.86
C GLY A 21 -7.68 -10.01 -8.57
N ILE A 22 -8.22 -9.30 -7.59
CA ILE A 22 -7.77 -9.30 -6.19
C ILE A 22 -8.97 -9.65 -5.31
N GLU A 23 -8.74 -10.05 -4.07
CA GLU A 23 -9.78 -10.48 -3.15
C GLU A 23 -9.91 -9.54 -1.95
N LEU A 24 -11.13 -9.10 -1.67
CA LEU A 24 -11.46 -8.38 -0.45
C LEU A 24 -11.73 -9.40 0.66
N ASP A 25 -10.74 -9.65 1.52
CA ASP A 25 -10.80 -10.66 2.57
C ASP A 25 -11.71 -10.24 3.73
N GLU A 26 -11.49 -9.05 4.28
CA GLU A 26 -12.23 -8.57 5.45
C GLU A 26 -12.37 -7.04 5.43
N VAL A 27 -13.55 -6.56 5.82
CA VAL A 27 -13.77 -5.16 6.16
C VAL A 27 -13.95 -5.06 7.67
N THR A 28 -13.09 -4.33 8.34
CA THR A 28 -13.02 -4.25 9.80
C THR A 28 -12.77 -2.81 10.24
N SER A 29 -12.67 -2.57 11.54
CA SER A 29 -12.28 -1.29 12.10
C SER A 29 -11.18 -1.45 13.15
N GLU A 30 -10.47 -0.35 13.47
CA GLU A 30 -9.45 -0.39 14.53
C GLU A 30 -10.01 -0.88 15.86
N LYS A 31 -11.24 -0.52 16.19
CA LYS A 31 -11.93 -0.97 17.41
C LYS A 31 -12.11 -2.48 17.40
N GLN A 32 -12.62 -3.03 16.31
CA GLN A 32 -12.83 -4.48 16.18
C GLN A 32 -11.52 -5.26 16.24
N ILE A 33 -10.45 -4.74 15.68
CA ILE A 33 -9.12 -5.37 15.78
C ILE A 33 -8.63 -5.36 17.22
N LYS A 34 -8.75 -4.23 17.91
CA LYS A 34 -8.37 -4.12 19.34
C LYS A 34 -9.19 -5.05 20.21
N ASP A 35 -10.48 -5.15 19.98
CA ASP A 35 -11.37 -6.04 20.75
C ASP A 35 -11.05 -7.53 20.53
N LYS A 36 -10.71 -7.94 19.30
CA LYS A 36 -10.22 -9.29 19.02
C LYS A 36 -8.92 -9.60 19.78
N PHE A 37 -7.96 -8.68 19.79
CA PHE A 37 -6.70 -8.87 20.53
C PHE A 37 -6.87 -8.82 22.05
N LEU A 38 -7.75 -7.97 22.57
CA LEU A 38 -8.03 -7.88 24.01
C LEU A 38 -8.85 -9.07 24.52
N GLY A 39 -9.73 -9.64 23.70
CA GLY A 39 -10.50 -10.83 24.03
C GLY A 39 -9.63 -12.09 24.18
N GLU A 40 -8.51 -12.19 23.48
CA GLU A 40 -7.53 -13.27 23.60
C GLU A 40 -6.54 -13.08 24.76
N ALA A 41 -6.36 -11.84 25.25
CA ALA A 41 -5.35 -11.51 26.27
C ALA A 41 -5.91 -11.29 27.70
N GLY A 42 -7.21 -11.53 27.93
CA GLY A 42 -7.80 -11.42 29.27
C GLY A 42 -8.01 -9.98 29.75
N ALA A 43 -9.23 -9.68 30.15
CA ALA A 43 -9.74 -8.41 30.64
C ALA A 43 -8.79 -7.71 31.63
N GLY A 44 -8.21 -6.62 31.23
CA GLY A 44 -7.39 -5.81 32.14
C GLY A 44 -6.69 -4.63 31.51
N ALA A 45 -7.41 -3.71 30.88
CA ALA A 45 -7.04 -2.29 30.78
C ALA A 45 -8.17 -1.50 30.09
N ALA A 46 -9.17 -1.13 30.85
CA ALA A 46 -10.05 -0.02 30.49
C ALA A 46 -9.25 1.28 30.68
N GLY A 47 -8.99 1.98 29.61
CA GLY A 47 -8.32 3.27 29.75
C GLY A 47 -8.05 3.97 28.43
N ALA A 48 -8.86 4.99 28.17
CA ALA A 48 -8.54 6.19 27.42
C ALA A 48 -8.91 6.28 25.93
N GLY A 49 -9.81 7.22 25.66
CA GLY A 49 -9.85 7.98 24.42
C GLY A 49 -10.85 7.53 23.37
N ASP A 50 -12.11 7.81 23.62
CA ASP A 50 -13.25 7.43 22.76
C ASP A 50 -13.62 8.49 21.70
N ASP A 51 -12.66 9.20 21.13
CA ASP A 51 -12.90 10.22 20.10
C ASP A 51 -12.05 10.03 18.81
N ALA A 52 -11.45 8.86 18.59
CA ALA A 52 -10.87 8.55 17.29
C ALA A 52 -11.98 8.10 16.34
N GLU A 53 -12.14 8.79 15.21
CA GLU A 53 -12.96 8.32 14.10
C GLU A 53 -12.60 6.85 13.85
N ASP A 54 -13.65 5.99 13.90
CA ASP A 54 -13.49 4.55 13.70
C ASP A 54 -13.23 4.27 12.21
N ASP A 55 -11.97 4.41 11.81
CA ASP A 55 -11.56 4.26 10.43
C ASP A 55 -11.81 2.84 9.95
N THR A 56 -12.54 2.71 8.86
CA THR A 56 -12.79 1.42 8.20
C THR A 56 -11.51 0.93 7.54
N ILE A 57 -11.09 -0.27 7.89
CA ILE A 57 -9.90 -0.95 7.36
C ILE A 57 -10.34 -2.05 6.41
N TYR A 58 -9.83 -2.01 5.19
CA TYR A 58 -10.03 -3.02 4.16
C TYR A 58 -8.80 -3.92 4.10
N LYS A 59 -8.98 -5.22 4.32
CA LYS A 59 -7.95 -6.23 4.08
C LYS A 59 -8.13 -6.78 2.69
N ILE A 60 -7.11 -6.64 1.88
CA ILE A 60 -7.12 -7.06 0.47
C ILE A 60 -6.00 -8.07 0.26
N ASP A 61 -6.34 -9.24 -0.22
CA ASP A 61 -5.36 -10.25 -0.60
C ASP A 61 -4.76 -9.93 -1.97
N ILE A 62 -3.44 -9.81 -1.97
CA ILE A 62 -2.67 -9.44 -3.16
C ILE A 62 -1.80 -10.62 -3.59
N PRO A 63 -1.85 -11.04 -4.86
CA PRO A 63 -0.95 -12.06 -5.38
C PRO A 63 0.52 -11.70 -5.17
N ALA A 64 1.34 -12.67 -4.77
CA ALA A 64 2.74 -12.47 -4.37
C ALA A 64 3.63 -11.83 -5.45
N ASN A 65 3.24 -11.89 -6.72
CA ASN A 65 3.94 -11.27 -7.85
C ASN A 65 3.47 -9.84 -8.17
N ARG A 66 2.51 -9.30 -7.41
CA ARG A 66 1.92 -7.96 -7.61
C ARG A 66 2.31 -7.00 -6.48
N TYR A 67 3.62 -6.88 -6.22
CA TYR A 67 4.16 -5.95 -5.23
C TYR A 67 3.86 -4.47 -5.53
N ASP A 68 3.47 -4.14 -6.75
CA ASP A 68 2.96 -2.82 -7.16
C ASP A 68 1.62 -2.46 -6.49
N LEU A 69 0.90 -3.44 -5.96
CA LEU A 69 -0.39 -3.28 -5.29
C LEU A 69 -0.31 -3.28 -3.75
N LEU A 70 0.89 -3.36 -3.17
CA LEU A 70 1.07 -3.43 -1.71
C LEU A 70 0.92 -2.08 -0.99
N CYS A 71 0.51 -1.04 -1.69
CA CYS A 71 0.21 0.28 -1.11
C CYS A 71 -1.05 0.87 -1.71
N MET A 72 -1.68 1.78 -0.96
CA MET A 72 -2.93 2.44 -1.37
C MET A 72 -2.79 3.17 -2.71
N GLU A 73 -1.65 3.79 -2.99
CA GLU A 73 -1.37 4.48 -4.25
C GLU A 73 -1.32 3.51 -5.43
N GLY A 74 -0.70 2.36 -5.23
CA GLY A 74 -0.59 1.32 -6.26
C GLY A 74 -1.95 0.73 -6.61
N ILE A 75 -2.71 0.30 -5.60
CA ILE A 75 -4.07 -0.25 -5.79
C ILE A 75 -4.96 0.78 -6.46
N SER A 76 -5.05 2.01 -5.94
CA SER A 76 -5.94 3.02 -6.50
C SER A 76 -5.61 3.37 -7.95
N ARG A 77 -4.33 3.48 -8.30
CA ARG A 77 -3.90 3.69 -9.69
C ARG A 77 -4.31 2.52 -10.58
N ALA A 78 -4.02 1.30 -10.14
CA ALA A 78 -4.33 0.11 -10.92
C ALA A 78 -5.83 -0.05 -11.17
N LEU A 79 -6.66 0.18 -10.16
CA LEU A 79 -8.11 0.16 -10.29
C LEU A 79 -8.62 1.29 -11.20
N ASN A 80 -8.05 2.49 -11.12
CA ASN A 80 -8.43 3.60 -12.00
C ASN A 80 -8.06 3.32 -13.48
N VAL A 81 -6.90 2.71 -13.71
CA VAL A 81 -6.51 2.27 -15.06
C VAL A 81 -7.44 1.18 -15.57
N PHE A 82 -7.75 0.19 -14.74
CA PHE A 82 -8.69 -0.89 -15.08
C PHE A 82 -10.08 -0.37 -15.46
N ARG A 83 -10.59 0.59 -14.70
CA ARG A 83 -11.88 1.25 -14.98
C ARG A 83 -11.84 2.23 -16.17
N GLY A 84 -10.69 2.46 -16.77
CA GLY A 84 -10.51 3.44 -17.84
C GLY A 84 -10.60 4.90 -17.40
N VAL A 85 -10.52 5.19 -16.11
CA VAL A 85 -10.53 6.57 -15.55
C VAL A 85 -9.19 7.26 -15.77
N GLU A 86 -8.11 6.52 -15.68
CA GLU A 86 -6.75 7.01 -15.91
C GLU A 86 -6.06 6.19 -17.01
N PRO A 87 -5.19 6.82 -17.82
CA PRO A 87 -4.38 6.08 -18.79
C PRO A 87 -3.32 5.25 -18.06
N SER A 88 -2.93 4.14 -18.67
CA SER A 88 -1.81 3.34 -18.16
C SER A 88 -0.52 4.17 -18.11
N PRO A 89 0.24 4.15 -17.01
CA PRO A 89 1.44 4.96 -16.87
C PRO A 89 2.52 4.51 -17.85
N VAL A 90 3.15 5.47 -18.52
CA VAL A 90 4.30 5.24 -19.39
C VAL A 90 5.56 5.71 -18.67
N PHE A 91 6.36 4.78 -18.18
CA PHE A 91 7.63 5.09 -17.53
C PHE A 91 8.75 5.26 -18.55
N ARG A 92 9.54 6.31 -18.38
CA ARG A 92 10.72 6.58 -19.21
C ARG A 92 11.93 6.76 -18.33
N MET A 93 13.04 6.17 -18.75
CA MET A 93 14.32 6.45 -18.12
C MET A 93 14.80 7.84 -18.52
N ILE A 94 15.13 8.65 -17.53
CA ILE A 94 15.68 9.99 -17.74
C ILE A 94 17.10 10.04 -17.16
N GLU A 95 17.97 10.79 -17.80
CA GLU A 95 19.30 11.06 -17.26
C GLU A 95 19.22 12.09 -16.11
N PRO A 96 20.16 12.03 -15.15
CA PRO A 96 20.25 13.02 -14.10
C PRO A 96 20.38 14.42 -14.69
N ALA A 97 19.63 15.38 -14.11
CA ALA A 97 19.67 16.76 -14.54
C ALA A 97 21.09 17.36 -14.39
N ASN A 98 21.45 18.29 -15.28
CA ASN A 98 22.72 19.07 -15.24
C ASN A 98 23.99 18.20 -15.24
N GLY A 99 23.97 17.04 -15.86
CA GLY A 99 25.13 16.15 -15.91
C GLY A 99 25.56 15.56 -14.57
N ALA A 100 24.66 15.58 -13.58
CA ALA A 100 24.94 14.97 -12.28
C ALA A 100 25.26 13.46 -12.43
N PRO A 101 26.18 12.91 -11.63
CA PRO A 101 26.56 11.51 -11.74
C PRO A 101 25.34 10.61 -11.39
N ARG A 102 25.19 9.52 -12.13
CA ARG A 102 24.20 8.48 -11.81
C ARG A 102 24.52 7.87 -10.45
N GLN A 103 23.47 7.57 -9.69
CA GLN A 103 23.62 6.79 -8.47
C GLN A 103 24.14 5.40 -8.80
N LYS A 104 25.15 4.96 -8.04
CA LYS A 104 25.75 3.65 -8.22
C LYS A 104 25.55 2.82 -6.95
N MET A 105 25.06 1.61 -7.12
CA MET A 105 25.10 0.58 -6.10
C MET A 105 26.14 -0.45 -6.49
N ILE A 106 26.96 -0.87 -5.55
CA ILE A 106 27.98 -1.89 -5.76
C ILE A 106 27.60 -3.11 -4.94
N GLN A 107 27.28 -4.20 -5.60
CA GLN A 107 27.07 -5.49 -4.97
C GLN A 107 28.40 -6.20 -4.83
N LYS A 108 28.77 -6.58 -3.61
CA LYS A 108 29.99 -7.33 -3.33
C LYS A 108 29.81 -8.81 -3.68
N PRO A 109 30.88 -9.52 -4.09
CA PRO A 109 30.81 -10.94 -4.42
C PRO A 109 30.24 -11.82 -3.30
N GLU A 110 30.54 -11.48 -2.05
CA GLU A 110 30.05 -12.22 -0.88
C GLU A 110 28.53 -12.16 -0.75
N THR A 111 27.93 -11.03 -1.15
CA THR A 111 26.48 -10.87 -1.15
C THR A 111 25.79 -11.75 -2.19
N MET A 112 26.48 -12.05 -3.30
CA MET A 112 25.95 -12.90 -4.37
C MET A 112 25.71 -14.34 -3.92
N LEU A 113 26.43 -14.81 -2.91
CA LEU A 113 26.24 -16.16 -2.36
C LEU A 113 24.87 -16.31 -1.67
N VAL A 114 24.32 -15.24 -1.13
CA VAL A 114 23.04 -15.22 -0.40
C VAL A 114 21.92 -14.60 -1.23
N ARG A 115 22.23 -13.49 -1.93
CA ARG A 115 21.26 -12.73 -2.76
C ARG A 115 21.93 -12.34 -4.09
N PRO A 116 21.82 -13.20 -5.11
CA PRO A 116 22.46 -12.94 -6.41
C PRO A 116 21.81 -11.76 -7.17
N PHE A 117 20.56 -11.46 -6.89
CA PHE A 117 19.84 -10.36 -7.53
C PHE A 117 19.45 -9.30 -6.49
N VAL A 118 19.80 -8.05 -6.78
CA VAL A 118 19.48 -6.89 -5.95
C VAL A 118 18.97 -5.76 -6.82
N VAL A 119 17.86 -5.16 -6.41
CA VAL A 119 17.33 -3.92 -6.98
C VAL A 119 17.15 -2.93 -5.85
N CYS A 120 17.55 -1.69 -6.06
CA CYS A 120 17.33 -0.64 -5.09
C CYS A 120 16.96 0.68 -5.77
N ALA A 121 16.36 1.58 -5.00
CA ALA A 121 16.03 2.93 -5.43
C ALA A 121 16.42 3.93 -4.34
N VAL A 122 16.72 5.16 -4.75
CA VAL A 122 16.98 6.27 -3.83
C VAL A 122 15.84 7.28 -3.98
N LEU A 123 15.07 7.45 -2.93
CA LEU A 123 14.02 8.47 -2.84
C LEU A 123 14.61 9.74 -2.24
N ARG A 124 14.40 10.87 -2.89
CA ARG A 124 14.89 12.17 -2.43
C ARG A 124 13.76 13.16 -2.25
N GLY A 125 13.93 14.08 -1.29
CA GLY A 125 12.97 15.16 -1.05
C GLY A 125 11.62 14.67 -0.49
N VAL A 126 11.57 13.46 0.05
CA VAL A 126 10.37 12.92 0.69
C VAL A 126 10.13 13.66 2.00
N LYS A 127 8.97 14.28 2.11
CA LYS A 127 8.49 14.87 3.37
C LYS A 127 7.42 13.93 3.93
N PHE A 128 7.69 13.34 5.07
CA PHE A 128 6.72 12.49 5.75
C PHE A 128 5.71 13.37 6.51
N ASP A 129 4.48 13.36 6.06
CA ASP A 129 3.30 13.68 6.84
C ASP A 129 2.64 12.36 7.30
N LYS A 130 1.62 12.45 8.15
CA LYS A 130 0.95 11.24 8.67
C LYS A 130 0.46 10.33 7.54
N ALA A 131 -0.22 10.88 6.55
CA ALA A 131 -0.77 10.09 5.44
C ALA A 131 0.31 9.37 4.61
N ARG A 132 1.46 10.03 4.37
CA ARG A 132 2.58 9.40 3.68
C ARG A 132 3.29 8.36 4.52
N TYR A 133 3.40 8.62 5.83
CA TYR A 133 3.97 7.66 6.77
C TYR A 133 3.12 6.40 6.87
N ASP A 134 1.79 6.56 6.98
CA ASP A 134 0.86 5.44 7.08
C ASP A 134 0.79 4.61 5.77
N SER A 135 1.08 5.23 4.61
CA SER A 135 1.12 4.55 3.31
C SER A 135 2.45 3.84 3.04
N PHE A 136 3.54 4.30 3.63
CA PHE A 136 4.88 3.75 3.41
C PHE A 136 5.15 2.50 4.24
#